data_90b2e80344b16198886361764df459e9
#
_entry.id   90b2e80344b16198886361764df459e9
#
_cell.length_a   1.000
_cell.length_b   1.000
_cell.length_c   1.000
_cell.angle_alpha   90.00
_cell.angle_beta   90.00
_cell.angle_gamma   90.00
#
_symmetry.space_group_name_H-M   'P 1'
#
loop_
_entity.id
_entity.type
_entity.pdbx_description
1 polymer ?
#
loop_
_entity_poly.entity_id
_entity_poly.type
_entity_poly.pdbx_seq_one_letter_code
_entity_poly.pdbx_strand_id
1 'polypeptide(L)'
;MEFDSVMIRSLFSLRTVATLAAVVLTLVCADVASAQEAAGGRSLIDLTSAFSVGLVVIGAAYGISKLASAAYEGMSRQPEVSGSIQTAMIIAAALIEGFTFYALFICSTK
;
A
#
# COMPACT_ATOMS: atom_id res chain seq x y z
N MET A 1 -21.36 30.01 -7.81
CA MET A 1 -20.01 30.02 -8.43
C MET A 1 -18.97 29.19 -7.68
N GLU A 2 -19.26 28.69 -6.47
CA GLU A 2 -18.32 27.80 -5.72
C GLU A 2 -18.58 26.30 -5.96
N PHE A 3 -19.80 25.91 -6.31
CA PHE A 3 -20.16 24.51 -6.52
C PHE A 3 -19.46 23.89 -7.74
N ASP A 4 -19.20 24.66 -8.79
CA ASP A 4 -18.55 24.17 -10.01
C ASP A 4 -17.05 23.86 -9.80
N SER A 5 -16.37 24.63 -8.95
CA SER A 5 -14.94 24.43 -8.68
C SER A 5 -14.67 23.15 -7.87
N VAL A 6 -15.55 22.79 -6.96
CA VAL A 6 -15.46 21.56 -6.15
C VAL A 6 -15.74 20.33 -7.00
N MET A 7 -16.75 20.42 -7.89
CA MET A 7 -17.10 19.34 -8.80
C MET A 7 -16.01 19.10 -9.85
N ILE A 8 -15.40 20.15 -10.39
CA ILE A 8 -14.29 20.06 -11.33
C ILE A 8 -13.04 19.46 -10.66
N ARG A 9 -12.74 19.85 -9.42
CA ARG A 9 -11.65 19.27 -8.63
C ARG A 9 -11.87 17.78 -8.32
N SER A 10 -13.09 17.38 -8.00
CA SER A 10 -13.40 15.97 -7.73
C SER A 10 -13.32 15.11 -8.98
N LEU A 11 -13.79 15.62 -10.12
CA LEU A 11 -13.68 14.95 -11.42
C LEU A 11 -12.23 14.87 -11.91
N PHE A 12 -11.43 15.90 -11.64
CA PHE A 12 -10.00 15.90 -11.97
C PHE A 12 -9.23 14.90 -11.08
N SER A 13 -9.55 14.83 -9.79
CA SER A 13 -9.02 13.84 -8.85
C SER A 13 -9.42 12.41 -9.24
N LEU A 14 -10.67 12.18 -9.60
CA LEU A 14 -11.15 10.87 -10.03
C LEU A 14 -10.50 10.43 -11.35
N ARG A 15 -10.35 11.34 -12.31
CA ARG A 15 -9.65 11.05 -13.57
C ARG A 15 -8.18 10.76 -13.37
N THR A 16 -7.49 11.52 -12.53
CA THR A 16 -6.07 11.27 -12.23
C THR A 16 -5.86 9.95 -11.49
N VAL A 17 -6.72 9.61 -10.55
CA VAL A 17 -6.69 8.29 -9.88
C VAL A 17 -6.97 7.17 -10.88
N ALA A 18 -7.96 7.32 -11.76
CA ALA A 18 -8.28 6.33 -12.78
C ALA A 18 -7.14 6.15 -13.81
N THR A 19 -6.48 7.24 -14.22
CA THR A 19 -5.33 7.15 -15.14
C THR A 19 -4.12 6.51 -14.47
N LEU A 20 -3.84 6.83 -13.22
CA LEU A 20 -2.76 6.19 -12.46
C LEU A 20 -3.05 4.69 -12.25
N ALA A 21 -4.29 4.34 -11.92
CA ALA A 21 -4.69 2.94 -11.80
C ALA A 21 -4.57 2.19 -13.14
N ALA A 22 -4.94 2.82 -14.26
CA ALA A 22 -4.79 2.24 -15.59
C ALA A 22 -3.31 2.06 -15.97
N VAL A 23 -2.44 3.03 -15.66
CA VAL A 23 -1.00 2.94 -15.91
C VAL A 23 -0.37 1.81 -15.07
N VAL A 24 -0.75 1.70 -13.78
CA VAL A 24 -0.28 0.60 -12.92
C VAL A 24 -0.77 -0.74 -13.47
N LEU A 25 -2.03 -0.82 -13.89
CA LEU A 25 -2.58 -2.06 -14.44
C LEU A 25 -1.90 -2.46 -15.75
N THR A 26 -1.61 -1.51 -16.65
CA THR A 26 -0.87 -1.79 -17.89
C THR A 26 0.56 -2.21 -17.65
N LEU A 27 1.25 -1.62 -16.67
CA LEU A 27 2.59 -2.05 -16.26
C LEU A 27 2.57 -3.49 -15.72
N VAL A 28 1.61 -3.81 -14.84
CA VAL A 28 1.46 -5.17 -14.30
C VAL A 28 1.14 -6.18 -15.41
N CYS A 29 0.28 -5.84 -16.37
CA CYS A 29 -0.05 -6.73 -17.49
C CYS A 29 1.12 -6.89 -18.47
N ALA A 30 1.94 -5.86 -18.67
CA ALA A 30 3.13 -5.93 -19.51
C ALA A 30 4.19 -6.88 -18.93
N ASP A 31 4.37 -6.87 -17.61
CA ASP A 31 5.29 -7.78 -16.92
C ASP A 31 4.86 -9.24 -17.03
N VAL A 32 3.55 -9.52 -16.93
CA VAL A 32 3.02 -10.89 -17.10
C VAL A 32 3.24 -11.41 -18.53
N ALA A 33 3.11 -10.54 -19.53
CA ALA A 33 3.35 -10.90 -20.93
C ALA A 33 4.84 -11.17 -21.21
N SER A 34 5.74 -10.38 -20.62
CA SER A 34 7.19 -10.53 -20.79
C SER A 34 7.77 -11.73 -20.04
N ALA A 35 7.17 -12.12 -18.92
CA ALA A 35 7.57 -13.30 -18.15
C ALA A 35 7.38 -14.63 -18.91
N GLN A 36 6.50 -14.65 -19.90
CA GLN A 36 6.21 -15.84 -20.70
C GLN A 36 7.28 -16.09 -21.79
N GLU A 37 8.02 -15.08 -22.21
CA GLU A 37 9.13 -15.23 -23.18
C GLU A 37 10.49 -15.50 -22.53
N ALA A 38 10.64 -15.21 -21.23
CA ALA A 38 11.92 -15.27 -20.51
C ALA A 38 12.20 -16.63 -19.84
N ALA A 39 11.60 -17.72 -20.30
CA ALA A 39 11.84 -19.07 -19.76
C ALA A 39 13.27 -19.62 -19.98
N GLY A 40 14.22 -18.82 -20.45
CA GLY A 40 15.58 -19.25 -20.77
C GLY A 40 16.73 -18.39 -20.24
N GLY A 41 16.46 -17.24 -19.60
CA GLY A 41 17.52 -16.33 -19.14
C GLY A 41 17.26 -15.81 -17.75
N ARG A 42 18.20 -15.98 -16.83
CA ARG A 42 18.20 -15.36 -15.52
C ARG A 42 18.27 -13.84 -15.73
N SER A 43 17.15 -13.13 -15.59
CA SER A 43 17.13 -11.68 -15.62
C SER A 43 18.01 -11.14 -14.48
N LEU A 44 18.93 -10.21 -14.79
CA LEU A 44 19.80 -9.55 -13.81
C LEU A 44 19.00 -8.71 -12.79
N ILE A 45 17.74 -8.41 -13.12
CA ILE A 45 16.79 -7.71 -12.24
C ILE A 45 15.45 -8.45 -12.33
N ASP A 46 15.06 -9.07 -11.23
CA ASP A 46 13.72 -9.64 -11.11
C ASP A 46 12.72 -8.52 -10.81
N LEU A 47 12.23 -7.89 -11.88
CA LEU A 47 11.29 -6.77 -11.80
C LEU A 47 9.98 -7.18 -11.10
N THR A 48 9.56 -8.42 -11.26
CA THR A 48 8.34 -8.95 -10.63
C THR A 48 8.49 -9.03 -9.12
N SER A 49 9.62 -9.51 -8.63
CA SER A 49 9.93 -9.57 -7.20
C SER A 49 10.06 -8.17 -6.61
N ALA A 50 10.81 -7.29 -7.26
CA ALA A 50 10.98 -5.89 -6.81
C ALA A 50 9.66 -5.12 -6.76
N PHE A 51 8.79 -5.31 -7.77
CA PHE A 51 7.47 -4.69 -7.79
C PHE A 51 6.56 -5.22 -6.67
N SER A 52 6.56 -6.53 -6.45
CA SER A 52 5.79 -7.16 -5.37
C SER A 52 6.22 -6.67 -4.00
N VAL A 53 7.53 -6.55 -3.76
CA VAL A 53 8.09 -5.95 -2.53
C VAL A 53 7.61 -4.52 -2.35
N GLY A 54 7.69 -3.70 -3.40
CA GLY A 54 7.22 -2.31 -3.35
C GLY A 54 5.74 -2.20 -2.98
N LEU A 55 4.90 -3.06 -3.55
CA LEU A 55 3.46 -3.08 -3.27
C LEU A 55 3.15 -3.49 -1.83
N VAL A 56 3.86 -4.49 -1.31
CA VAL A 56 3.73 -4.93 0.09
C VAL A 56 4.12 -3.80 1.05
N VAL A 57 5.22 -3.11 0.79
CA VAL A 57 5.70 -2.00 1.65
C VAL A 57 4.71 -0.83 1.64
N ILE A 58 4.18 -0.45 0.48
CA ILE A 58 3.17 0.62 0.37
C ILE A 58 1.90 0.23 1.13
N GLY A 59 1.43 -1.00 0.98
CA GLY A 59 0.25 -1.50 1.69
C GLY A 59 0.43 -1.49 3.22
N ALA A 60 1.57 -1.97 3.70
CA ALA A 60 1.89 -1.98 5.12
C ALA A 60 2.02 -0.56 5.69
N ALA A 61 2.71 0.34 5.00
CA ALA A 61 2.87 1.73 5.40
C ALA A 61 1.52 2.46 5.50
N TYR A 62 0.64 2.24 4.52
CA TYR A 62 -0.71 2.78 4.55
C TYR A 62 -1.54 2.23 5.72
N GLY A 63 -1.46 0.91 5.97
CA GLY A 63 -2.16 0.26 7.09
C GLY A 63 -1.72 0.81 8.44
N ILE A 64 -0.40 0.92 8.68
CA ILE A 64 0.16 1.47 9.92
C ILE A 64 -0.20 2.95 10.07
N SER A 65 -0.14 3.73 9.01
CA SER A 65 -0.52 5.15 9.03
C SER A 65 -1.98 5.35 9.46
N LYS A 66 -2.91 4.56 8.92
CA LYS A 66 -4.33 4.60 9.29
C LYS A 66 -4.57 4.17 10.74
N LEU A 67 -3.90 3.10 11.17
CA LEU A 67 -3.95 2.61 12.54
C LEU A 67 -3.47 3.67 13.52
N ALA A 68 -2.31 4.27 13.29
CA ALA A 68 -1.74 5.30 14.13
C ALA A 68 -2.62 6.56 14.20
N SER A 69 -3.13 7.01 13.06
CA SER A 69 -4.03 8.18 13.00
C SER A 69 -5.29 7.96 13.84
N ALA A 70 -5.93 6.79 13.72
CA ALA A 70 -7.12 6.45 14.49
C ALA A 70 -6.82 6.34 16.00
N ALA A 71 -5.67 5.76 16.36
CA ALA A 71 -5.24 5.64 17.75
C ALA A 71 -4.98 7.01 18.38
N TYR A 72 -4.26 7.90 17.71
CA TYR A 72 -4.00 9.26 18.19
C TYR A 72 -5.29 10.07 18.35
N GLU A 73 -6.22 9.95 17.41
CA GLU A 73 -7.52 10.59 17.52
C GLU A 73 -8.32 10.04 18.72
N GLY A 74 -8.30 8.72 18.95
CA GLY A 74 -8.91 8.09 20.09
C GLY A 74 -8.32 8.57 21.43
N MET A 75 -6.97 8.63 21.52
CA MET A 75 -6.28 9.12 22.71
C MET A 75 -6.57 10.59 23.01
N SER A 76 -6.71 11.43 21.97
CA SER A 76 -7.05 12.84 22.15
C SER A 76 -8.47 13.06 22.68
N ARG A 77 -9.40 12.17 22.34
CA ARG A 77 -10.79 12.22 22.81
C ARG A 77 -11.00 11.61 24.20
N GLN A 78 -10.19 10.60 24.54
CA GLN A 78 -10.32 9.84 25.79
C GLN A 78 -8.95 9.63 26.45
N PRO A 79 -8.38 10.68 27.07
CA PRO A 79 -7.04 10.60 27.65
C PRO A 79 -6.92 9.60 28.83
N GLU A 80 -8.00 9.31 29.52
CA GLU A 80 -8.04 8.35 30.63
C GLU A 80 -7.78 6.90 30.19
N VAL A 81 -8.05 6.54 28.93
CA VAL A 81 -7.81 5.20 28.37
C VAL A 81 -6.66 5.17 27.36
N SER A 82 -5.89 6.24 27.29
CA SER A 82 -4.78 6.38 26.31
C SER A 82 -3.76 5.23 26.36
N GLY A 83 -3.42 4.74 27.54
CA GLY A 83 -2.53 3.59 27.69
C GLY A 83 -3.07 2.29 27.10
N SER A 84 -4.38 2.06 27.21
CA SER A 84 -5.03 0.91 26.62
C SER A 84 -5.07 1.00 25.09
N ILE A 85 -5.37 2.18 24.55
CA ILE A 85 -5.36 2.45 23.10
C ILE A 85 -3.95 2.28 22.54
N GLN A 86 -2.93 2.80 23.23
CA GLN A 86 -1.53 2.65 22.82
C GLN A 86 -1.10 1.18 22.78
N THR A 87 -1.47 0.41 23.79
CA THR A 87 -1.14 -1.03 23.82
C THR A 87 -1.81 -1.76 22.65
N ALA A 88 -3.08 -1.52 22.41
CA ALA A 88 -3.81 -2.10 21.29
C ALA A 88 -3.20 -1.71 19.93
N MET A 89 -2.79 -0.44 19.79
CA MET A 89 -2.12 0.06 18.59
C MET A 89 -0.79 -0.67 18.33
N ILE A 90 0.03 -0.86 19.37
CA ILE A 90 1.32 -1.56 19.25
C ILE A 90 1.11 -3.02 18.82
N ILE A 91 0.13 -3.71 19.42
CA ILE A 91 -0.16 -5.10 19.06
C ILE A 91 -0.64 -5.19 17.61
N ALA A 92 -1.54 -4.30 17.20
CA ALA A 92 -2.03 -4.29 15.83
C ALA A 92 -0.93 -3.93 14.80
N ALA A 93 -0.04 -2.99 15.13
CA ALA A 93 1.11 -2.66 14.31
C ALA A 93 2.06 -3.86 14.16
N ALA A 94 2.37 -4.56 15.25
CA ALA A 94 3.22 -5.74 15.23
C ALA A 94 2.64 -6.88 14.36
N LEU A 95 1.31 -7.05 14.35
CA LEU A 95 0.65 -8.01 13.45
C LEU A 95 0.82 -7.61 11.97
N ILE A 96 0.66 -6.34 11.64
CA ILE A 96 0.87 -5.84 10.27
C ILE A 96 2.33 -6.07 9.85
N GLU A 97 3.27 -5.76 10.71
CA GLU A 97 4.71 -6.00 10.44
C GLU A 97 5.01 -7.48 10.26
N GLY A 98 4.44 -8.36 11.09
CA GLY A 98 4.62 -9.80 10.96
C GLY A 98 4.16 -10.34 9.61
N PHE A 99 2.99 -9.94 9.14
CA PHE A 99 2.51 -10.29 7.80
C PHE A 99 3.37 -9.69 6.69
N THR A 100 3.87 -8.47 6.90
CA THR A 100 4.76 -7.80 5.94
C THR A 100 6.07 -8.56 5.79
N PHE A 101 6.70 -8.96 6.88
CA PHE A 101 7.93 -9.78 6.84
C PHE A 101 7.70 -11.11 6.14
N TYR A 102 6.59 -11.78 6.42
CA TYR A 102 6.26 -13.04 5.74
C TYR A 102 6.08 -12.84 4.23
N ALA A 103 5.37 -11.77 3.83
CA ALA A 103 5.19 -11.45 2.42
C ALA A 103 6.51 -11.12 1.72
N LEU A 104 7.39 -10.33 2.37
CA LEU A 104 8.72 -10.01 1.85
C LEU A 104 9.60 -11.27 1.72
N PHE A 105 9.52 -12.19 2.68
CA PHE A 105 10.22 -13.46 2.61
C PHE A 105 9.77 -14.29 1.39
N ILE A 106 8.46 -14.40 1.15
CA ILE A 106 7.95 -15.10 -0.04
C ILE A 106 8.42 -14.42 -1.33
N CYS A 107 8.42 -13.09 -1.40
CA CYS A 107 8.92 -12.35 -2.57
C CYS A 107 10.42 -12.57 -2.80
N SER A 108 11.19 -12.78 -1.75
CA SER A 108 12.65 -12.99 -1.84
C SER A 108 13.05 -14.41 -2.25
N THR A 109 12.14 -15.37 -2.12
CA THR A 109 12.43 -16.79 -2.40
C THR A 109 12.01 -17.23 -3.81
N LYS A 110 11.39 -16.33 -4.58
CA LYS A 110 11.01 -16.57 -5.98
C LYS A 110 11.98 -15.90 -6.94
#